data_c1d6ae1b59969e244db1b17a9b441b29
#
_entry.id   c1d6ae1b59969e244db1b17a9b441b29
#
_cell.length_a   1.000
_cell.length_b   1.000
_cell.length_c   1.000
_cell.angle_alpha   90.00
_cell.angle_beta   90.00
_cell.angle_gamma   90.00
#
_symmetry.space_group_name_H-M   'P 1'
#
loop_
_entity.id
_entity.type
_entity.pdbx_description
1 polymer ?
#
loop_
_entity_poly.entity_id
_entity_poly.type
_entity_poly.pdbx_seq_one_letter_code
_entity_poly.pdbx_strand_id
1 'polypeptide(L)'
;MKLSQMVRAALQVSDLEQSKAFYGDVLGLTEVYSEGTAEGGNMHEFIGMPDGVTTRVCILKQPDFTAYGMVGLFEVKNPAPPKIERPSEGCNLGEICMVFYCSDLDEVIRRAKAFPHTVVCEPKRLSVRGHIKQREMALRGPDGEKINLIEWDPDEAANTGHRPEKWAGEPE
;
A
#
# COMPACT_ATOMS: atom_id res chain seq x y z
N MET A 1 -3.80 -25.90 -12.02
CA MET A 1 -3.37 -25.04 -10.89
C MET A 1 -4.36 -23.90 -10.76
N LYS A 2 -4.77 -23.54 -9.54
CA LYS A 2 -5.63 -22.38 -9.26
C LYS A 2 -4.89 -21.46 -8.30
N LEU A 3 -4.89 -20.15 -8.56
CA LEU A 3 -4.39 -19.12 -7.67
C LEU A 3 -5.57 -18.41 -7.01
N SER A 4 -5.40 -17.99 -5.77
CA SER A 4 -6.32 -17.05 -5.10
C SER A 4 -6.13 -15.63 -5.66
N GLN A 5 -6.97 -14.71 -5.22
CA GLN A 5 -6.68 -13.28 -5.31
C GLN A 5 -5.38 -12.96 -4.55
N MET A 6 -4.77 -11.81 -4.84
CA MET A 6 -3.59 -11.36 -4.12
C MET A 6 -3.91 -11.17 -2.64
N VAL A 7 -3.23 -11.94 -1.79
CA VAL A 7 -3.45 -11.88 -0.34
C VAL A 7 -2.87 -10.59 0.24
N ARG A 8 -1.64 -10.23 -0.17
CA ARG A 8 -0.96 -9.02 0.31
C ARG A 8 0.17 -8.59 -0.63
N ALA A 9 0.48 -7.31 -0.59
CA ALA A 9 1.77 -6.79 -1.00
C ALA A 9 2.76 -6.92 0.18
N ALA A 10 3.97 -7.39 -0.08
CA ALA A 10 5.04 -7.49 0.93
C ALA A 10 6.14 -6.48 0.58
N LEU A 11 6.44 -5.59 1.52
CA LEU A 11 7.38 -4.48 1.37
C LEU A 11 8.52 -4.63 2.38
N GLN A 12 9.77 -4.55 1.92
CA GLN A 12 10.90 -4.29 2.80
C GLN A 12 10.90 -2.81 3.14
N VAL A 13 10.88 -2.51 4.45
CA VAL A 13 10.81 -1.14 4.97
C VAL A 13 12.04 -0.82 5.82
N SER A 14 12.49 0.43 5.77
CA SER A 14 13.64 0.89 6.54
C SER A 14 13.31 1.13 8.02
N ASP A 15 12.06 1.49 8.31
CA ASP A 15 11.54 1.74 9.66
C ASP A 15 10.09 1.23 9.75
N LEU A 16 9.90 0.20 10.57
CA LEU A 16 8.60 -0.46 10.73
C LEU A 16 7.57 0.47 11.36
N GLU A 17 7.95 1.24 12.38
CA GLU A 17 7.00 2.10 13.08
C GLU A 17 6.57 3.30 12.21
N GLN A 18 7.50 3.90 11.47
CA GLN A 18 7.17 4.94 10.50
C GLN A 18 6.23 4.42 9.42
N SER A 19 6.49 3.23 8.90
CA SER A 19 5.63 2.63 7.88
C SER A 19 4.25 2.27 8.43
N LYS A 20 4.16 1.69 9.65
CA LYS A 20 2.88 1.44 10.34
C LYS A 20 2.07 2.72 10.49
N ALA A 21 2.71 3.81 10.94
CA ALA A 21 2.05 5.10 11.08
C ALA A 21 1.53 5.61 9.73
N PHE A 22 2.34 5.57 8.67
CA PHE A 22 1.91 6.01 7.35
C PHE A 22 0.71 5.21 6.83
N TYR A 23 0.81 3.87 6.82
CA TYR A 23 -0.27 3.02 6.32
C TYR A 23 -1.53 3.09 7.18
N GLY A 24 -1.39 3.25 8.49
CA GLY A 24 -2.51 3.44 9.42
C GLY A 24 -3.15 4.81 9.29
N ASP A 25 -2.36 5.87 9.46
CA ASP A 25 -2.88 7.24 9.58
C ASP A 25 -3.32 7.82 8.24
N VAL A 26 -2.59 7.51 7.14
CA VAL A 26 -2.91 8.07 5.82
C VAL A 26 -3.91 7.19 5.08
N LEU A 27 -3.70 5.87 5.05
CA LEU A 27 -4.50 4.96 4.24
C LEU A 27 -5.59 4.22 5.04
N GLY A 28 -5.60 4.35 6.36
CA GLY A 28 -6.61 3.72 7.20
C GLY A 28 -6.44 2.21 7.40
N LEU A 29 -5.24 1.65 7.12
CA LEU A 29 -4.96 0.24 7.37
C LEU A 29 -4.64 0.03 8.84
N THR A 30 -5.63 0.14 9.71
CA THR A 30 -5.45 0.22 11.16
C THR A 30 -5.55 -1.12 11.89
N GLU A 31 -6.05 -2.17 11.23
CA GLU A 31 -6.13 -3.49 11.85
C GLU A 31 -4.82 -4.27 11.63
N VAL A 32 -4.21 -4.70 12.73
CA VAL A 32 -3.04 -5.59 12.71
C VAL A 32 -3.52 -7.03 12.53
N TYR A 33 -3.28 -7.60 11.37
CA TYR A 33 -3.55 -9.01 11.10
C TYR A 33 -2.54 -9.93 11.79
N SER A 34 -1.26 -9.54 11.77
CA SER A 34 -0.17 -10.26 12.43
C SER A 34 1.01 -9.33 12.66
N GLU A 35 1.67 -9.45 13.81
CA GLU A 35 2.91 -8.72 14.10
C GLU A 35 3.85 -9.62 14.90
N GLY A 36 5.15 -9.51 14.66
CA GLY A 36 6.17 -10.27 15.39
C GLY A 36 7.57 -10.07 14.85
N THR A 37 8.50 -10.77 15.51
CA THR A 37 9.91 -10.87 15.09
C THR A 37 10.16 -12.29 14.61
N ALA A 38 10.71 -12.43 13.40
CA ALA A 38 11.20 -13.69 12.90
C ALA A 38 12.71 -13.78 13.21
N GLU A 39 13.06 -14.55 14.25
CA GLU A 39 14.41 -14.87 14.61
C GLU A 39 14.67 -16.35 14.29
N GLY A 40 15.71 -16.62 13.54
CA GLY A 40 16.04 -17.97 13.09
C GLY A 40 15.06 -18.52 12.01
N GLY A 41 15.16 -19.82 11.77
CA GLY A 41 14.41 -20.45 10.68
C GLY A 41 14.93 -20.03 9.30
N ASN A 42 14.11 -20.23 8.28
CA ASN A 42 14.48 -20.00 6.88
C ASN A 42 13.89 -18.73 6.27
N MET A 43 13.48 -17.76 7.08
CA MET A 43 12.93 -16.50 6.57
C MET A 43 13.94 -15.75 5.68
N HIS A 44 15.21 -15.78 6.05
CA HIS A 44 16.29 -15.17 5.26
C HIS A 44 16.38 -15.76 3.84
N GLU A 45 16.27 -17.08 3.70
CA GLU A 45 16.24 -17.74 2.38
C GLU A 45 15.04 -17.28 1.55
N PHE A 46 13.86 -17.21 2.19
CA PHE A 46 12.61 -16.80 1.56
C PHE A 46 12.66 -15.37 1.01
N ILE A 47 13.30 -14.45 1.73
CA ILE A 47 13.43 -13.05 1.29
C ILE A 47 14.74 -12.78 0.52
N GLY A 48 15.57 -13.81 0.28
CA GLY A 48 16.82 -13.70 -0.47
C GLY A 48 17.93 -12.92 0.27
N MET A 49 17.91 -12.95 1.61
CA MET A 49 18.91 -12.29 2.46
C MET A 49 19.92 -13.30 3.02
N PRO A 50 21.12 -12.85 3.44
CA PRO A 50 22.08 -13.71 4.13
C PRO A 50 21.51 -14.28 5.43
N ASP A 51 22.09 -15.39 5.92
CA ASP A 51 21.78 -15.92 7.23
C ASP A 51 22.13 -14.91 8.35
N GLY A 52 21.41 -14.98 9.46
CA GLY A 52 21.62 -14.13 10.64
C GLY A 52 20.90 -12.79 10.60
N VAL A 53 20.12 -12.47 9.56
CA VAL A 53 19.28 -11.26 9.55
C VAL A 53 18.19 -11.34 10.62
N THR A 54 17.86 -10.20 11.21
CA THR A 54 16.69 -10.03 12.07
C THR A 54 15.58 -9.41 11.25
N THR A 55 14.39 -10.00 11.29
CA THR A 55 13.23 -9.50 10.55
C THR A 55 12.08 -9.21 11.51
N ARG A 56 11.66 -7.94 11.60
CA ARG A 56 10.40 -7.56 12.23
C ARG A 56 9.32 -7.48 11.17
N VAL A 57 8.14 -7.97 11.49
CA VAL A 57 7.04 -8.06 10.53
C VAL A 57 5.78 -7.47 11.15
N CYS A 58 5.06 -6.65 10.39
CA CYS A 58 3.69 -6.27 10.70
C CYS A 58 2.85 -6.38 9.42
N ILE A 59 1.73 -7.07 9.50
CA ILE A 59 0.76 -7.17 8.40
C ILE A 59 -0.48 -6.36 8.78
N LEU A 60 -0.77 -5.36 7.97
CA LEU A 60 -1.89 -4.43 8.17
C LEU A 60 -2.99 -4.69 7.16
N LYS A 61 -4.22 -4.47 7.58
CA LYS A 61 -5.40 -4.50 6.71
C LYS A 61 -6.41 -3.41 7.09
N GLN A 62 -7.36 -3.18 6.21
CA GLN A 62 -8.54 -2.40 6.54
C GLN A 62 -9.39 -3.15 7.60
N PRO A 63 -9.91 -2.44 8.60
CA PRO A 63 -10.90 -3.02 9.50
C PRO A 63 -12.09 -3.60 8.72
N ASP A 64 -12.68 -4.68 9.25
CA ASP A 64 -13.86 -5.34 8.70
C ASP A 64 -13.74 -5.99 7.32
N PHE A 65 -12.57 -5.88 6.67
CA PHE A 65 -12.30 -6.55 5.40
C PHE A 65 -11.72 -7.95 5.59
N THR A 66 -11.90 -8.78 4.55
CA THR A 66 -11.30 -10.12 4.49
C THR A 66 -9.77 -10.08 4.46
N ALA A 67 -9.13 -11.22 4.59
CA ALA A 67 -7.67 -11.36 4.55
C ALA A 67 -7.09 -11.28 3.12
N TYR A 68 -7.60 -10.36 2.28
CA TYR A 68 -7.08 -10.05 0.94
C TYR A 68 -6.76 -8.55 0.87
N GLY A 69 -5.82 -8.18 0.00
CA GLY A 69 -5.43 -6.78 -0.18
C GLY A 69 -4.67 -6.18 1.00
N MET A 70 -4.07 -7.01 1.85
CA MET A 70 -3.26 -6.58 2.98
C MET A 70 -1.93 -5.97 2.55
N VAL A 71 -1.29 -5.23 3.45
CA VAL A 71 0.09 -4.76 3.29
C VAL A 71 0.95 -5.38 4.39
N GLY A 72 1.95 -6.16 3.99
CA GLY A 72 2.96 -6.72 4.89
C GLY A 72 4.22 -5.86 4.89
N LEU A 73 4.61 -5.38 6.05
CA LEU A 73 5.77 -4.53 6.29
C LEU A 73 6.86 -5.38 6.93
N PHE A 74 8.04 -5.44 6.32
CA PHE A 74 9.16 -6.26 6.75
C PHE A 74 10.39 -5.38 6.98
N GLU A 75 10.74 -5.11 8.22
CA GLU A 75 11.97 -4.42 8.57
C GLU A 75 13.07 -5.45 8.74
N VAL A 76 14.05 -5.44 7.83
CA VAL A 76 15.18 -6.39 7.84
C VAL A 76 16.46 -5.65 8.26
N LYS A 77 17.19 -6.22 9.22
CA LYS A 77 18.44 -5.68 9.76
C LYS A 77 19.51 -6.75 9.82
N ASN A 78 20.77 -6.30 9.86
CA ASN A 78 21.96 -7.12 10.09
C ASN A 78 22.23 -8.19 9.00
N PRO A 79 22.45 -7.79 7.70
CA PRO A 79 22.44 -6.43 7.18
C PRO A 79 21.06 -5.94 6.75
N ALA A 80 20.88 -4.63 6.66
CA ALA A 80 19.72 -4.05 6.02
C ALA A 80 19.82 -4.20 4.49
N PRO A 81 18.69 -4.40 3.77
CA PRO A 81 18.70 -4.43 2.32
C PRO A 81 19.04 -3.06 1.74
N PRO A 82 19.65 -3.01 0.54
CA PRO A 82 19.91 -1.75 -0.14
C PRO A 82 18.61 -1.07 -0.56
N LYS A 83 18.59 0.26 -0.51
CA LYS A 83 17.46 1.04 -1.05
C LYS A 83 17.44 0.97 -2.57
N ILE A 84 16.23 0.94 -3.14
CA ILE A 84 16.07 1.09 -4.59
C ILE A 84 16.43 2.53 -4.97
N GLU A 85 17.37 2.70 -5.90
CA GLU A 85 17.62 4.00 -6.51
C GLU A 85 16.43 4.40 -7.37
N ARG A 86 15.88 5.59 -7.11
CA ARG A 86 14.72 6.11 -7.83
C ARG A 86 15.10 7.35 -8.63
N PRO A 87 14.64 7.46 -9.88
CA PRO A 87 14.81 8.70 -10.64
C PRO A 87 14.02 9.83 -9.98
N SER A 88 14.49 11.07 -10.16
CA SER A 88 13.78 12.27 -9.69
C SER A 88 12.42 12.42 -10.38
N GLU A 89 12.31 11.95 -11.61
CA GLU A 89 11.08 11.93 -12.41
C GLU A 89 10.84 10.53 -13.00
N GLY A 90 9.57 10.15 -13.12
CA GLY A 90 9.19 8.88 -13.74
C GLY A 90 9.20 7.70 -12.75
N CYS A 91 9.57 6.52 -13.27
CA CYS A 91 9.57 5.26 -12.52
C CYS A 91 10.59 4.27 -13.09
N ASN A 92 10.97 3.31 -12.26
CA ASN A 92 11.81 2.19 -12.68
C ASN A 92 10.98 1.10 -13.40
N LEU A 93 11.59 0.42 -14.36
CA LEU A 93 11.01 -0.81 -14.91
C LEU A 93 10.91 -1.85 -13.80
N GLY A 94 9.73 -2.50 -13.69
CA GLY A 94 9.45 -3.48 -12.64
C GLY A 94 9.03 -2.86 -11.29
N GLU A 95 8.99 -1.54 -11.16
CA GLU A 95 8.47 -0.87 -9.98
C GLU A 95 6.96 -1.13 -9.83
N ILE A 96 6.56 -1.68 -8.69
CA ILE A 96 5.16 -2.00 -8.39
C ILE A 96 4.46 -0.75 -7.89
N CYS A 97 3.22 -0.54 -8.35
CA CYS A 97 2.30 0.43 -7.80
C CYS A 97 1.14 -0.33 -7.14
N MET A 98 0.92 -0.07 -5.86
CA MET A 98 -0.27 -0.58 -5.17
C MET A 98 -1.43 0.33 -5.47
N VAL A 99 -2.56 -0.24 -5.89
CA VAL A 99 -3.76 0.51 -6.27
C VAL A 99 -4.89 0.15 -5.31
N PHE A 100 -5.50 1.17 -4.72
CA PHE A 100 -6.65 1.01 -3.82
C PHE A 100 -7.79 1.91 -4.27
N TYR A 101 -9.01 1.46 -4.07
CA TYR A 101 -10.14 2.35 -4.05
C TYR A 101 -10.20 3.09 -2.71
N CYS A 102 -10.68 4.32 -2.72
CA CYS A 102 -10.97 5.07 -1.51
C CYS A 102 -12.28 5.86 -1.66
N SER A 103 -12.88 6.22 -0.54
CA SER A 103 -14.13 6.96 -0.51
C SER A 103 -13.94 8.48 -0.55
N ASP A 104 -12.76 8.99 -0.19
CA ASP A 104 -12.51 10.43 -0.03
C ASP A 104 -11.02 10.75 -0.18
N LEU A 105 -10.62 11.26 -1.34
CA LEU A 105 -9.24 11.68 -1.61
C LEU A 105 -8.84 12.97 -0.88
N ASP A 106 -9.79 13.85 -0.58
CA ASP A 106 -9.50 15.11 0.10
C ASP A 106 -9.13 14.83 1.57
N GLU A 107 -9.75 13.81 2.18
CA GLU A 107 -9.36 13.34 3.49
C GLU A 107 -7.96 12.68 3.48
N VAL A 108 -7.65 11.89 2.47
CA VAL A 108 -6.30 11.30 2.32
C VAL A 108 -5.24 12.39 2.22
N ILE A 109 -5.46 13.43 1.40
CA ILE A 109 -4.53 14.58 1.32
C ILE A 109 -4.35 15.25 2.68
N ARG A 110 -5.44 15.47 3.39
CA ARG A 110 -5.40 16.09 4.72
C ARG A 110 -4.52 15.29 5.67
N ARG A 111 -4.65 13.98 5.68
CA ARG A 111 -3.83 13.07 6.50
C ARG A 111 -2.38 13.03 6.04
N ALA A 112 -2.15 13.01 4.74
CA ALA A 112 -0.81 12.95 4.15
C ALA A 112 0.06 14.19 4.49
N LYS A 113 -0.53 15.31 4.92
CA LYS A 113 0.22 16.50 5.37
C LYS A 113 1.16 16.24 6.55
N ALA A 114 0.86 15.24 7.37
CA ALA A 114 1.74 14.81 8.47
C ALA A 114 3.00 14.07 7.98
N PHE A 115 3.01 13.64 6.72
CA PHE A 115 4.09 12.90 6.09
C PHE A 115 4.62 13.69 4.88
N PRO A 116 5.62 14.57 5.07
CA PRO A 116 6.12 15.44 4.00
C PRO A 116 6.68 14.61 2.83
N HIS A 117 6.55 15.16 1.63
CA HIS A 117 7.05 14.58 0.37
C HIS A 117 6.35 13.30 -0.10
N THR A 118 5.22 12.92 0.48
CA THR A 118 4.48 11.71 0.07
C THR A 118 3.57 11.95 -1.13
N VAL A 119 3.02 13.14 -1.31
CA VAL A 119 2.12 13.43 -2.43
C VAL A 119 2.92 13.63 -3.73
N VAL A 120 2.75 12.73 -4.67
CA VAL A 120 3.34 12.79 -6.02
C VAL A 120 2.43 13.51 -6.99
N CYS A 121 1.15 13.24 -6.91
CA CYS A 121 0.13 13.84 -7.75
C CYS A 121 -1.13 14.06 -6.92
N GLU A 122 -1.53 15.32 -6.78
CA GLU A 122 -2.80 15.67 -6.11
C GLU A 122 -4.01 15.12 -6.88
N PRO A 123 -5.18 14.99 -6.24
CA PRO A 123 -6.37 14.48 -6.89
C PRO A 123 -6.70 15.23 -8.16
N LYS A 124 -6.81 14.49 -9.23
CA LYS A 124 -7.27 14.98 -10.52
C LYS A 124 -8.09 13.92 -11.24
N ARG A 125 -8.99 14.38 -12.10
CA ARG A 125 -9.70 13.46 -12.97
C ARG A 125 -8.75 12.95 -14.05
N LEU A 126 -8.60 11.63 -14.12
CA LEU A 126 -7.90 11.02 -15.23
C LEU A 126 -8.79 11.00 -16.48
N SER A 127 -8.18 11.32 -17.62
CA SER A 127 -8.81 11.16 -18.92
C SER A 127 -8.01 10.13 -19.72
N VAL A 128 -8.50 8.89 -19.72
CA VAL A 128 -7.93 7.82 -20.54
C VAL A 128 -8.95 7.49 -21.64
N ARG A 129 -8.62 7.82 -22.88
CA ARG A 129 -9.49 7.61 -24.07
C ARG A 129 -10.90 8.20 -23.92
N GLY A 130 -11.06 9.25 -23.11
CA GLY A 130 -12.35 9.93 -22.89
C GLY A 130 -13.37 9.16 -22.06
N HIS A 131 -13.03 8.04 -21.46
CA HIS A 131 -13.98 7.16 -20.77
C HIS A 131 -13.79 7.07 -19.26
N ILE A 132 -12.63 7.42 -18.72
CA ILE A 132 -12.36 7.37 -17.28
C ILE A 132 -12.47 8.77 -16.72
N LYS A 133 -13.35 8.97 -15.74
CA LYS A 133 -13.61 10.26 -15.10
C LYS A 133 -13.36 10.26 -13.61
N GLN A 134 -12.97 9.13 -13.03
CA GLN A 134 -12.66 9.00 -11.61
C GLN A 134 -11.55 9.97 -11.22
N ARG A 135 -11.64 10.51 -10.01
CA ARG A 135 -10.52 11.23 -9.42
C ARG A 135 -9.51 10.22 -8.93
N GLU A 136 -8.25 10.49 -9.21
CA GLU A 136 -7.15 9.67 -8.75
C GLU A 136 -6.04 10.54 -8.19
N MET A 137 -5.28 10.01 -7.25
CA MET A 137 -4.06 10.61 -6.74
C MET A 137 -2.94 9.60 -6.65
N ALA A 138 -1.71 10.08 -6.63
CA ALA A 138 -0.54 9.25 -6.45
C ALA A 138 0.25 9.68 -5.22
N LEU A 139 0.64 8.70 -4.42
CA LEU A 139 1.49 8.87 -3.24
C LEU A 139 2.77 8.06 -3.38
N ARG A 140 3.75 8.40 -2.58
CA ARG A 140 4.86 7.53 -2.20
C ARG A 140 4.82 7.28 -0.70
N GLY A 141 5.00 6.03 -0.33
CA GLY A 141 5.21 5.66 1.06
C GLY A 141 6.61 6.03 1.57
N PRO A 142 6.91 5.73 2.85
CA PRO A 142 8.16 6.16 3.51
C PRO A 142 9.44 5.69 2.83
N ASP A 143 9.44 4.54 2.19
CA ASP A 143 10.57 4.01 1.43
C ASP A 143 10.48 4.27 -0.07
N GLY A 144 9.51 5.10 -0.48
CA GLY A 144 9.31 5.58 -1.83
C GLY A 144 8.50 4.65 -2.72
N GLU A 145 7.87 3.62 -2.18
CA GLU A 145 6.96 2.75 -2.89
C GLU A 145 5.76 3.53 -3.43
N LYS A 146 5.27 3.12 -4.60
CA LYS A 146 4.17 3.82 -5.27
C LYS A 146 2.81 3.33 -4.79
N ILE A 147 1.92 4.28 -4.59
CA ILE A 147 0.52 4.05 -4.23
C ILE A 147 -0.34 4.93 -5.13
N ASN A 148 -1.33 4.33 -5.77
CA ASN A 148 -2.37 5.03 -6.50
C ASN A 148 -3.70 4.83 -5.78
N LEU A 149 -4.42 5.91 -5.57
CA LEU A 149 -5.75 5.89 -4.98
C LEU A 149 -6.77 6.34 -6.01
N ILE A 150 -7.81 5.55 -6.18
CA ILE A 150 -8.92 5.81 -7.07
C ILE A 150 -10.14 6.13 -6.22
N GLU A 151 -10.68 7.34 -6.36
CA GLU A 151 -11.90 7.71 -5.64
C GLU A 151 -13.10 6.97 -6.22
N TRP A 152 -13.81 6.30 -5.35
CA TRP A 152 -15.01 5.60 -5.73
C TRP A 152 -16.13 6.60 -6.00
N ASP A 153 -16.61 6.63 -7.25
CA ASP A 153 -17.74 7.45 -7.66
C ASP A 153 -18.93 6.52 -7.99
N PRO A 154 -20.02 6.58 -7.23
CA PRO A 154 -21.21 5.74 -7.48
C PRO A 154 -21.78 5.89 -8.88
N ASP A 155 -21.72 7.10 -9.45
CA ASP A 155 -22.24 7.37 -10.79
C ASP A 155 -21.37 6.77 -11.88
N GLU A 156 -20.05 6.65 -11.62
CA GLU A 156 -19.10 6.04 -12.55
C GLU A 156 -18.99 4.52 -12.40
N ALA A 157 -19.28 4.00 -11.21
CA ALA A 157 -19.32 2.58 -10.94
C ALA A 157 -20.28 1.83 -11.87
N ALA A 158 -21.40 2.46 -12.24
CA ALA A 158 -22.35 1.91 -13.17
C ALA A 158 -21.76 1.71 -14.58
N ASN A 159 -20.74 2.49 -14.94
CA ASN A 159 -20.08 2.43 -16.24
C ASN A 159 -18.90 1.46 -16.29
N THR A 160 -18.26 1.19 -15.15
CA THR A 160 -17.09 0.31 -15.08
C THR A 160 -17.43 -1.12 -14.66
N GLY A 161 -18.65 -1.36 -14.18
CA GLY A 161 -19.06 -2.66 -13.64
C GLY A 161 -18.31 -3.09 -12.37
N HIS A 162 -17.56 -2.18 -11.77
CA HIS A 162 -16.66 -2.48 -10.65
C HIS A 162 -17.09 -1.69 -9.42
N ARG A 163 -17.75 -2.37 -8.49
CA ARG A 163 -18.03 -1.84 -7.16
C ARG A 163 -17.15 -2.57 -6.14
N PRO A 164 -16.47 -1.87 -5.22
CA PRO A 164 -15.90 -2.53 -4.05
C PRO A 164 -16.99 -3.31 -3.30
N GLU A 165 -16.72 -4.54 -2.96
CA GLU A 165 -17.72 -5.40 -2.31
C GLU A 165 -18.20 -4.83 -0.97
N LYS A 166 -17.34 -4.08 -0.28
CA LYS A 166 -17.67 -3.46 0.99
C LYS A 166 -16.70 -2.30 1.29
N TRP A 167 -17.22 -1.21 1.82
CA TRP A 167 -16.46 -0.14 2.45
C TRP A 167 -16.52 -0.28 3.98
N ALA A 168 -15.43 0.06 4.67
CA ALA A 168 -15.46 0.14 6.12
C ALA A 168 -16.54 1.15 6.57
N GLY A 169 -17.48 0.70 7.40
CA GLY A 169 -18.57 1.52 7.92
C GLY A 169 -19.84 1.59 7.05
N GLU A 170 -19.92 0.89 5.93
CA GLU A 170 -21.21 0.69 5.25
C GLU A 170 -22.08 -0.29 6.07
N PRO A 171 -23.37 0.01 6.28
CA PRO A 171 -24.29 -0.95 6.90
C PRO A 171 -24.45 -2.20 6.02
N GLU A 172 -24.67 -3.34 6.65
CA GLU A 172 -24.95 -4.61 5.97
C GLU A 172 -26.23 -4.57 5.14
#